data_8440ef99d7faee053542e98d13239be0
#
_entry.id   8440ef99d7faee053542e98d13239be0
#
_cell.length_a   1.000
_cell.length_b   1.000
_cell.length_c   1.000
_cell.angle_alpha   90.00
_cell.angle_beta   90.00
_cell.angle_gamma   90.00
#
_symmetry.space_group_name_H-M   'P 1'
#
loop_
_entity.id
_entity.type
_entity.pdbx_description
1 polymer ?
#
loop_
_entity_poly.entity_id
_entity_poly.type
_entity_poly.pdbx_seq_one_letter_code
_entity_poly.pdbx_strand_id
1 'polypeptide(L)'
;SASLVGSEMCIRDRYQVPSGAFPVKTSRNVWGGTTVYSNNPIASISGRGYARSQTRNMYADMKLNQDLSALVKGLSVGFQVGLDNSASYWDNNTMNFGYEQATMNWETGETTYNTLRNEGTLSFSKSVGSSVNHFNFGAYANYAKDWNKHSLVATLQYNMDKTNAKGQNNSKAFMDVVAQAHYVYDHRYVLDASLSGSAASILEPGHRWGIFPSVGAAWIMSEEAALKSDWLNLLKLRASYGISGRADYGTDLYLDVYGTGGSYYFGKNPASISGMKITQLGITDMTYEKSHKLNVGFDFIAFNKLSVTIDGFYDHRTDILVSGDNAVSSIFGLTCLLYTSDAADE
;
A
#
# COMPACT_ATOMS: atom_id res chain seq x y z
N SER A 1 -22.96 1.65 -8.67
CA SER A 1 -22.82 0.46 -7.76
C SER A 1 -23.23 0.74 -6.30
N ALA A 2 -23.72 1.95 -5.96
CA ALA A 2 -24.18 2.27 -4.59
C ALA A 2 -25.57 1.69 -4.25
N SER A 3 -26.33 1.20 -5.24
CA SER A 3 -27.71 0.72 -5.01
C SER A 3 -27.80 -0.70 -4.46
N LEU A 4 -26.76 -1.54 -4.64
CA LEU A 4 -26.78 -2.94 -4.21
C LEU A 4 -26.51 -3.11 -2.72
N VAL A 5 -25.64 -2.32 -2.12
CA VAL A 5 -25.33 -2.37 -0.68
C VAL A 5 -26.54 -1.95 0.17
N GLY A 6 -27.30 -0.97 -0.31
CA GLY A 6 -28.55 -0.55 0.36
C GLY A 6 -29.64 -1.62 0.32
N SER A 7 -29.74 -2.43 -0.75
CA SER A 7 -30.74 -3.48 -0.88
C SER A 7 -30.46 -4.71 -0.01
N GLU A 8 -29.20 -5.10 0.14
CA GLU A 8 -28.83 -6.23 1.04
C GLU A 8 -29.03 -5.91 2.51
N MET A 9 -28.67 -4.70 2.96
CA MET A 9 -28.97 -4.27 4.34
C MET A 9 -30.48 -4.25 4.62
N CYS A 10 -31.29 -3.79 3.67
CA CYS A 10 -32.75 -3.77 3.80
C CYS A 10 -33.37 -5.18 3.84
N ILE A 11 -32.83 -6.14 3.08
CA ILE A 11 -33.26 -7.53 3.13
C ILE A 11 -32.93 -8.14 4.47
N ARG A 12 -31.73 -7.94 4.98
CA ARG A 12 -31.27 -8.45 6.28
C ARG A 12 -32.12 -7.89 7.43
N ASP A 13 -32.43 -6.59 7.44
CA ASP A 13 -33.26 -5.95 8.46
C ASP A 13 -34.70 -6.51 8.45
N ARG A 14 -35.24 -6.87 7.30
CA ARG A 14 -36.57 -7.49 7.17
C ARG A 14 -36.65 -8.88 7.82
N TYR A 15 -35.59 -9.67 7.72
CA TYR A 15 -35.53 -10.99 8.37
C TYR A 15 -35.38 -10.93 9.90
N GLN A 16 -34.92 -9.78 10.42
CA GLN A 16 -34.74 -9.59 11.87
C GLN A 16 -36.01 -9.15 12.61
N VAL A 17 -37.02 -8.67 11.88
CA VAL A 17 -38.28 -8.21 12.43
C VAL A 17 -39.41 -9.07 11.92
N PRO A 18 -40.08 -9.85 12.78
CA PRO A 18 -41.24 -10.65 12.37
C PRO A 18 -42.34 -9.75 11.76
N SER A 19 -42.99 -10.23 10.71
CA SER A 19 -43.98 -9.44 9.95
C SER A 19 -45.21 -9.03 10.78
N GLY A 20 -45.48 -9.73 11.85
CA GLY A 20 -46.59 -9.44 12.80
C GLY A 20 -46.16 -8.64 14.02
N ALA A 21 -44.88 -8.19 14.14
CA ALA A 21 -44.40 -7.53 15.34
C ALA A 21 -45.07 -6.15 15.59
N PHE A 22 -45.34 -5.39 14.53
CA PHE A 22 -45.97 -4.08 14.55
C PHE A 22 -46.43 -3.65 13.15
N PRO A 23 -47.43 -2.77 13.03
CA PRO A 23 -47.83 -2.21 11.73
C PRO A 23 -46.73 -1.27 11.17
N VAL A 24 -46.58 -1.18 9.87
CA VAL A 24 -45.62 -0.28 9.24
C VAL A 24 -45.82 1.16 9.72
N LYS A 25 -47.09 1.59 9.74
CA LYS A 25 -47.53 2.85 10.33
C LYS A 25 -48.76 2.61 11.22
N THR A 26 -48.88 3.35 12.27
CA THR A 26 -50.07 3.39 13.11
C THR A 26 -51.20 4.16 12.41
N SER A 27 -52.41 4.09 12.96
CA SER A 27 -53.56 4.89 12.47
C SER A 27 -53.32 6.41 12.61
N ARG A 28 -52.32 6.83 13.42
CA ARG A 28 -51.88 8.23 13.55
C ARG A 28 -50.81 8.62 12.52
N ASN A 29 -50.53 7.77 11.52
CA ASN A 29 -49.53 7.95 10.50
C ASN A 29 -48.07 8.05 11.01
N VAL A 30 -47.82 7.62 12.22
CA VAL A 30 -46.49 7.51 12.82
C VAL A 30 -45.93 6.13 12.54
N TRP A 31 -44.62 5.99 12.41
CA TRP A 31 -43.97 4.70 12.19
C TRP A 31 -44.21 3.76 13.38
N GLY A 32 -44.54 2.53 13.07
CA GLY A 32 -44.73 1.50 14.11
C GLY A 32 -43.40 0.95 14.61
N GLY A 33 -43.38 0.56 15.88
CA GLY A 33 -42.26 -0.09 16.52
C GLY A 33 -42.64 -0.61 17.90
N THR A 34 -41.78 -1.38 18.53
CA THR A 34 -41.92 -1.86 19.89
C THR A 34 -40.64 -1.61 20.68
N THR A 35 -40.68 -1.80 21.99
CA THR A 35 -39.48 -1.73 22.84
C THR A 35 -38.45 -2.78 22.49
N VAL A 36 -38.86 -3.94 21.96
CA VAL A 36 -37.98 -5.03 21.51
C VAL A 36 -37.50 -4.77 20.08
N TYR A 37 -38.36 -4.31 19.19
CA TYR A 37 -38.08 -4.03 17.79
C TYR A 37 -38.18 -2.54 17.54
N SER A 38 -37.11 -1.83 17.85
CA SER A 38 -37.02 -0.36 17.72
C SER A 38 -36.69 0.11 16.27
N ASN A 39 -36.39 -0.83 15.37
CA ASN A 39 -36.03 -0.52 13.99
C ASN A 39 -37.16 -0.92 13.03
N ASN A 40 -37.82 0.07 12.45
CA ASN A 40 -38.79 -0.16 11.38
C ASN A 40 -38.07 -0.17 10.03
N PRO A 41 -38.00 -1.32 9.30
CA PRO A 41 -37.22 -1.43 8.07
C PRO A 41 -37.72 -0.46 6.97
N ILE A 42 -39.03 -0.21 6.91
CA ILE A 42 -39.59 0.71 5.91
C ILE A 42 -39.27 2.17 6.25
N ALA A 43 -39.35 2.55 7.53
CA ALA A 43 -38.92 3.86 7.98
C ALA A 43 -37.43 4.09 7.75
N SER A 44 -36.63 3.04 7.92
CA SER A 44 -35.17 3.12 7.69
C SER A 44 -34.82 3.41 6.23
N ILE A 45 -35.64 2.95 5.28
CA ILE A 45 -35.43 3.20 3.85
C ILE A 45 -35.90 4.62 3.48
N SER A 46 -37.03 5.05 4.04
CA SER A 46 -37.71 6.28 3.60
C SER A 46 -37.40 7.52 4.39
N GLY A 47 -36.84 7.41 5.61
CA GLY A 47 -36.77 8.55 6.53
C GLY A 47 -35.42 8.83 7.20
N ARG A 48 -34.35 8.08 6.91
CA ARG A 48 -33.06 8.25 7.63
C ARG A 48 -32.14 9.34 7.11
N GLY A 49 -32.54 10.03 6.04
CA GLY A 49 -31.64 10.96 5.35
C GLY A 49 -30.80 10.28 4.28
N TYR A 50 -29.70 10.89 3.91
CA TYR A 50 -28.83 10.40 2.83
C TYR A 50 -27.36 10.71 3.11
N ALA A 51 -26.46 9.94 2.52
CA ALA A 51 -25.05 10.22 2.52
C ALA A 51 -24.55 10.40 1.09
N ARG A 52 -23.67 11.37 0.89
CA ARG A 52 -22.94 11.57 -0.37
C ARG A 52 -21.45 11.44 -0.10
N SER A 53 -20.77 10.71 -0.96
CA SER A 53 -19.30 10.71 -0.96
C SER A 53 -18.78 11.36 -2.24
N GLN A 54 -17.68 12.08 -2.10
CA GLN A 54 -16.96 12.68 -3.21
C GLN A 54 -15.47 12.39 -3.01
N THR A 55 -14.84 11.74 -3.98
CA THR A 55 -13.40 11.57 -4.02
C THR A 55 -12.81 12.64 -4.92
N ARG A 56 -11.80 13.33 -4.43
CA ARG A 56 -11.03 14.33 -5.19
C ARG A 56 -9.59 13.85 -5.30
N ASN A 57 -9.11 13.77 -6.53
CA ASN A 57 -7.74 13.45 -6.84
C ASN A 57 -7.09 14.67 -7.50
N MET A 58 -5.93 15.04 -7.02
CA MET A 58 -5.11 16.09 -7.58
C MET A 58 -3.72 15.51 -7.86
N TYR A 59 -3.23 15.71 -9.06
CA TYR A 59 -1.89 15.31 -9.50
C TYR A 59 -1.20 16.55 -10.04
N ALA A 60 0.01 16.79 -9.58
CA ALA A 60 0.81 17.91 -10.04
C ALA A 60 2.27 17.48 -10.18
N ASP A 61 2.79 17.53 -11.40
CA ASP A 61 4.15 17.16 -11.71
C ASP A 61 4.87 18.31 -12.35
N MET A 62 6.11 18.52 -11.94
CA MET A 62 7.04 19.46 -12.56
C MET A 62 8.35 18.75 -12.85
N LYS A 63 8.86 18.89 -14.07
CA LYS A 63 10.17 18.37 -14.48
C LYS A 63 10.96 19.48 -15.16
N LEU A 64 12.19 19.67 -14.71
CA LEU A 64 13.15 20.59 -15.30
C LEU A 64 14.41 19.81 -15.70
N ASN A 65 14.87 20.04 -16.93
CA ASN A 65 16.10 19.48 -17.46
C ASN A 65 16.94 20.61 -18.00
N GLN A 66 18.23 20.60 -17.67
CA GLN A 66 19.20 21.58 -18.13
C GLN A 66 20.39 20.85 -18.76
N ASP A 67 20.66 21.16 -20.01
CA ASP A 67 21.90 20.77 -20.67
C ASP A 67 23.03 21.69 -20.20
N LEU A 68 24.07 21.11 -19.64
CA LEU A 68 25.28 21.78 -19.17
C LEU A 68 26.48 21.51 -20.09
N SER A 69 26.26 21.08 -21.31
CA SER A 69 27.31 20.78 -22.30
C SER A 69 28.22 21.98 -22.60
N ALA A 70 27.77 23.20 -22.33
CA ALA A 70 28.59 24.41 -22.40
C ALA A 70 29.70 24.45 -21.33
N LEU A 71 29.50 23.82 -20.17
CA LEU A 71 30.47 23.72 -19.07
C LEU A 71 31.29 22.43 -19.19
N VAL A 72 30.60 21.30 -19.32
CA VAL A 72 31.21 19.98 -19.50
C VAL A 72 30.46 19.25 -20.59
N LYS A 73 31.15 18.96 -21.71
CA LYS A 73 30.54 18.26 -22.85
C LYS A 73 29.90 16.93 -22.41
N GLY A 74 28.63 16.77 -22.71
CA GLY A 74 27.84 15.57 -22.40
C GLY A 74 27.26 15.53 -21.00
N LEU A 75 27.34 16.62 -20.20
CA LEU A 75 26.70 16.70 -18.89
C LEU A 75 25.30 17.32 -19.04
N SER A 76 24.33 16.67 -18.42
CA SER A 76 22.98 17.21 -18.21
C SER A 76 22.52 16.96 -16.79
N VAL A 77 21.74 17.87 -16.25
CA VAL A 77 21.14 17.75 -14.92
C VAL A 77 19.64 17.99 -14.99
N GLY A 78 18.91 17.40 -14.08
CA GLY A 78 17.49 17.63 -14.00
C GLY A 78 16.95 17.35 -12.61
N PHE A 79 15.77 17.86 -12.36
CA PHE A 79 15.00 17.52 -11.19
C PHE A 79 13.52 17.39 -11.55
N GLN A 80 12.82 16.62 -10.74
CA GLN A 80 11.38 16.42 -10.83
C GLN A 80 10.75 16.52 -9.46
N VAL A 81 9.55 17.06 -9.41
CA VAL A 81 8.71 17.11 -8.20
C VAL A 81 7.32 16.64 -8.57
N GLY A 82 6.80 15.69 -7.81
CA GLY A 82 5.44 15.18 -7.93
C GLY A 82 4.67 15.38 -6.63
N LEU A 83 3.43 15.80 -6.74
CA LEU A 83 2.50 15.99 -5.64
C LEU A 83 1.17 15.35 -5.99
N ASP A 84 0.83 14.27 -5.32
CA ASP A 84 -0.45 13.61 -5.47
C ASP A 84 -1.25 13.72 -4.19
N ASN A 85 -2.49 14.10 -4.33
CA ASN A 85 -3.44 14.14 -3.22
C ASN A 85 -4.71 13.40 -3.63
N SER A 86 -5.10 12.42 -2.83
CA SER A 86 -6.38 11.74 -2.94
C SER A 86 -7.13 11.84 -1.63
N ALA A 87 -8.32 12.44 -1.65
CA ALA A 87 -9.13 12.57 -0.45
C ALA A 87 -10.60 12.27 -0.75
N SER A 88 -11.23 11.50 0.13
CA SER A 88 -12.66 11.25 0.11
C SER A 88 -13.37 12.05 1.19
N TYR A 89 -14.42 12.73 0.80
CA TYR A 89 -15.26 13.55 1.65
C TYR A 89 -16.65 12.93 1.73
N TRP A 90 -17.23 12.92 2.92
CA TRP A 90 -18.57 12.45 3.16
C TRP A 90 -19.43 13.58 3.69
N ASP A 91 -20.55 13.84 3.04
CA ASP A 91 -21.64 14.66 3.56
C ASP A 91 -22.73 13.71 4.07
N ASN A 92 -22.81 13.55 5.39
CA ASN A 92 -23.79 12.71 6.05
C ASN A 92 -24.95 13.58 6.53
N ASN A 93 -26.11 13.30 6.01
CA ASN A 93 -27.36 13.97 6.38
C ASN A 93 -28.25 12.92 7.02
N THR A 94 -28.21 12.83 8.34
CA THR A 94 -28.92 11.79 9.11
C THR A 94 -30.16 12.36 9.79
N MET A 95 -31.22 11.57 9.79
CA MET A 95 -32.45 11.87 10.48
C MET A 95 -32.91 10.63 11.25
N ASN A 96 -33.30 10.85 12.49
CA ASN A 96 -33.93 9.80 13.29
C ASN A 96 -35.44 9.92 13.12
N PHE A 97 -36.08 8.87 12.59
CA PHE A 97 -37.54 8.84 12.53
C PHE A 97 -38.14 8.59 13.92
N GLY A 98 -39.30 9.23 14.19
CA GLY A 98 -40.11 8.94 15.36
C GLY A 98 -40.85 7.62 15.18
N TYR A 99 -41.06 6.88 16.28
CA TYR A 99 -41.87 5.67 16.23
C TYR A 99 -42.65 5.48 17.53
N GLU A 100 -43.78 4.83 17.38
CA GLU A 100 -44.71 4.55 18.50
C GLU A 100 -45.15 3.10 18.50
N GLN A 101 -45.50 2.62 19.67
CA GLN A 101 -46.10 1.32 19.89
C GLN A 101 -47.60 1.50 19.99
N ALA A 102 -48.36 0.79 19.17
CA ALA A 102 -49.80 0.70 19.25
C ALA A 102 -50.15 -0.60 19.99
N THR A 103 -50.93 -0.50 21.08
CA THR A 103 -51.42 -1.62 21.85
C THR A 103 -52.93 -1.62 21.85
N MET A 104 -53.54 -2.65 21.32
CA MET A 104 -55.01 -2.82 21.28
C MET A 104 -55.50 -3.60 22.52
N ASN A 105 -56.44 -3.02 23.19
CA ASN A 105 -57.22 -3.75 24.22
C ASN A 105 -58.27 -4.62 23.51
N TRP A 106 -58.13 -5.92 23.59
CA TRP A 106 -59.03 -6.88 22.91
C TRP A 106 -60.45 -6.91 23.49
N GLU A 107 -60.64 -6.49 24.75
CA GLU A 107 -61.95 -6.46 25.42
C GLU A 107 -62.76 -5.21 25.02
N THR A 108 -62.10 -4.07 24.93
CA THR A 108 -62.77 -2.78 24.66
C THR A 108 -62.64 -2.34 23.19
N GLY A 109 -61.74 -2.96 22.43
CA GLY A 109 -61.43 -2.54 21.07
C GLY A 109 -60.63 -1.24 20.98
N GLU A 110 -60.29 -0.61 22.11
CA GLU A 110 -59.53 0.65 22.15
C GLU A 110 -58.04 0.42 21.88
N THR A 111 -57.44 1.30 21.07
CA THR A 111 -55.99 1.27 20.79
C THR A 111 -55.30 2.42 21.52
N THR A 112 -54.35 2.08 22.36
CA THR A 112 -53.48 3.06 23.03
C THR A 112 -52.15 3.19 22.30
N TYR A 113 -51.61 4.39 22.27
CA TYR A 113 -50.39 4.72 21.58
C TYR A 113 -49.33 5.23 22.56
N ASN A 114 -48.17 4.60 22.55
CA ASN A 114 -47.04 5.01 23.38
C ASN A 114 -45.88 5.46 22.45
N THR A 115 -45.53 6.71 22.47
CA THR A 115 -44.40 7.26 21.68
C THR A 115 -43.11 6.81 22.34
N LEU A 116 -42.33 5.97 21.62
CA LEU A 116 -41.06 5.46 22.09
C LEU A 116 -39.89 6.34 21.68
N ARG A 117 -40.03 7.05 20.58
CA ARG A 117 -39.04 8.04 20.09
C ARG A 117 -39.73 9.12 19.28
N ASN A 118 -39.42 10.38 19.58
CA ASN A 118 -39.88 11.51 18.80
C ASN A 118 -39.09 11.59 17.47
N GLU A 119 -39.71 12.19 16.45
CA GLU A 119 -39.04 12.50 15.20
C GLU A 119 -37.92 13.51 15.44
N GLY A 120 -36.71 13.18 14.95
CA GLY A 120 -35.56 14.07 15.02
C GLY A 120 -35.52 15.05 13.86
N THR A 121 -34.74 16.09 14.02
CA THR A 121 -34.43 17.01 12.91
C THR A 121 -33.29 16.44 12.06
N LEU A 122 -33.22 16.86 10.80
CA LEU A 122 -32.14 16.50 9.90
C LEU A 122 -30.81 17.06 10.41
N SER A 123 -29.86 16.19 10.71
CA SER A 123 -28.53 16.54 11.19
C SER A 123 -27.53 16.44 10.04
N PHE A 124 -26.71 17.48 9.89
CA PHE A 124 -25.68 17.57 8.85
C PHE A 124 -24.31 17.38 9.48
N SER A 125 -23.55 16.43 8.97
CA SER A 125 -22.16 16.23 9.37
C SER A 125 -21.27 16.02 8.16
N LYS A 126 -20.07 16.60 8.20
CA LYS A 126 -19.04 16.41 7.18
C LYS A 126 -17.88 15.66 7.79
N SER A 127 -17.39 14.69 7.07
CA SER A 127 -16.21 13.93 7.49
C SER A 127 -15.28 13.67 6.33
N VAL A 128 -13.98 13.60 6.62
CA VAL A 128 -12.97 13.10 5.69
C VAL A 128 -12.86 11.60 5.90
N GLY A 129 -13.22 10.81 4.91
CA GLY A 129 -13.13 9.36 4.95
C GLY A 129 -11.68 8.91 4.89
N SER A 130 -11.08 8.99 3.73
CA SER A 130 -9.66 8.73 3.50
C SER A 130 -8.96 9.98 3.01
N SER A 131 -7.69 10.13 3.32
CA SER A 131 -6.81 11.13 2.74
C SER A 131 -5.42 10.54 2.61
N VAL A 132 -4.88 10.55 1.40
CA VAL A 132 -3.52 10.12 1.09
C VAL A 132 -2.83 11.23 0.33
N ASN A 133 -1.68 11.64 0.83
CA ASN A 133 -0.79 12.59 0.17
C ASN A 133 0.50 11.87 -0.18
N HIS A 134 0.90 11.98 -1.42
CA HIS A 134 2.13 11.43 -1.94
C HIS A 134 3.00 12.57 -2.46
N PHE A 135 4.23 12.63 -2.00
CA PHE A 135 5.24 13.56 -2.43
C PHE A 135 6.43 12.80 -2.99
N ASN A 136 6.79 13.12 -4.21
CA ASN A 136 7.97 12.59 -4.87
C ASN A 136 8.92 13.72 -5.25
N PHE A 137 10.20 13.55 -4.99
CA PHE A 137 11.26 14.43 -5.44
C PHE A 137 12.39 13.60 -6.03
N GLY A 138 12.85 13.97 -7.23
CA GLY A 138 13.99 13.35 -7.88
C GLY A 138 14.94 14.40 -8.41
N ALA A 139 16.24 14.15 -8.30
CA ALA A 139 17.29 14.93 -8.94
C ALA A 139 18.27 13.96 -9.61
N TYR A 140 18.79 14.33 -10.76
CA TYR A 140 19.73 13.49 -11.47
C TYR A 140 20.76 14.29 -12.25
N ALA A 141 21.93 13.70 -12.42
CA ALA A 141 22.99 14.16 -13.28
C ALA A 141 23.38 13.01 -14.23
N ASN A 142 23.34 13.28 -15.54
CA ASN A 142 23.76 12.34 -16.56
C ASN A 142 24.99 12.88 -17.25
N TYR A 143 25.95 12.01 -17.46
CA TYR A 143 27.16 12.31 -18.22
C TYR A 143 27.31 11.28 -19.32
N ALA A 144 27.42 11.73 -20.57
CA ALA A 144 27.64 10.87 -21.71
C ALA A 144 28.83 11.40 -22.55
N LYS A 145 29.78 10.52 -22.82
CA LYS A 145 30.96 10.87 -23.58
C LYS A 145 31.46 9.69 -24.39
N ASP A 146 31.72 9.99 -25.68
CA ASP A 146 32.39 9.10 -26.59
C ASP A 146 33.78 9.64 -26.93
N TRP A 147 34.79 8.79 -26.90
CA TRP A 147 36.16 9.14 -27.33
C TRP A 147 36.87 7.91 -27.92
N ASN A 148 37.34 8.05 -29.15
CA ASN A 148 37.94 6.94 -29.92
C ASN A 148 37.05 5.69 -29.92
N LYS A 149 37.50 4.65 -29.24
CA LYS A 149 36.83 3.35 -29.10
C LYS A 149 36.04 3.22 -27.80
N HIS A 150 35.95 4.24 -27.00
CA HIS A 150 35.34 4.22 -25.69
C HIS A 150 34.02 4.98 -25.69
N SER A 151 33.01 4.45 -25.11
CA SER A 151 31.73 5.11 -24.81
C SER A 151 31.41 4.94 -23.32
N LEU A 152 31.12 6.03 -22.62
CA LEU A 152 30.74 6.04 -21.21
C LEU A 152 29.46 6.83 -21.05
N VAL A 153 28.49 6.19 -20.40
CA VAL A 153 27.30 6.85 -19.86
C VAL A 153 27.28 6.63 -18.36
N ALA A 154 27.25 7.70 -17.59
CA ALA A 154 27.17 7.64 -16.13
C ALA A 154 25.98 8.47 -15.65
N THR A 155 25.26 7.94 -14.67
CA THR A 155 24.12 8.62 -14.05
C THR A 155 24.27 8.59 -12.54
N LEU A 156 24.10 9.74 -11.91
CA LEU A 156 23.89 9.87 -10.47
C LEU A 156 22.48 10.37 -10.25
N GLN A 157 21.70 9.65 -9.45
CA GLN A 157 20.30 9.95 -9.20
C GLN A 157 20.01 9.94 -7.69
N TYR A 158 19.23 10.89 -7.25
CA TYR A 158 18.62 10.93 -5.94
C TYR A 158 17.10 10.91 -6.10
N ASN A 159 16.43 10.05 -5.36
CA ASN A 159 14.97 10.01 -5.29
C ASN A 159 14.53 10.04 -3.84
N MET A 160 13.43 10.73 -3.59
CA MET A 160 12.72 10.69 -2.32
C MET A 160 11.23 10.53 -2.61
N ASP A 161 10.62 9.59 -1.91
CA ASP A 161 9.20 9.29 -1.97
C ASP A 161 8.63 9.32 -0.56
N LYS A 162 7.53 10.05 -0.35
CA LYS A 162 6.88 10.16 0.95
C LYS A 162 5.38 10.08 0.82
N THR A 163 4.80 9.11 1.52
CA THR A 163 3.35 8.91 1.59
C THR A 163 2.85 9.15 3.00
N ASN A 164 1.82 9.99 3.13
CA ASN A 164 1.08 10.22 4.37
C ASN A 164 -0.36 9.78 4.16
N ALA A 165 -0.88 8.93 5.02
CA ALA A 165 -2.28 8.52 4.99
C ALA A 165 -2.98 8.90 6.30
N LYS A 166 -4.26 9.22 6.20
CA LYS A 166 -5.10 9.50 7.39
C LYS A 166 -5.13 8.30 8.32
N GLY A 167 -4.88 8.52 9.60
CA GLY A 167 -4.88 7.49 10.63
C GLY A 167 -3.53 6.79 10.83
N GLN A 168 -2.50 7.14 10.09
CA GLN A 168 -1.13 6.72 10.34
C GLN A 168 -0.40 7.73 11.22
N ASN A 169 0.33 7.23 12.22
CA ASN A 169 1.15 8.08 13.10
C ASN A 169 2.42 8.53 12.39
N ASN A 170 3.03 7.64 11.59
CA ASN A 170 4.26 7.90 10.87
C ASN A 170 4.03 7.85 9.35
N SER A 171 4.73 8.74 8.64
CA SER A 171 4.74 8.71 7.18
C SER A 171 5.64 7.57 6.67
N LYS A 172 5.22 6.92 5.60
CA LYS A 172 6.04 5.98 4.84
C LYS A 172 6.92 6.79 3.89
N ALA A 173 8.22 6.80 4.10
CA ALA A 173 9.17 7.54 3.29
C ALA A 173 10.34 6.63 2.86
N PHE A 174 10.71 6.75 1.59
CA PHE A 174 11.86 6.09 0.99
C PHE A 174 12.78 7.13 0.39
N MET A 175 14.06 6.86 0.42
CA MET A 175 15.09 7.72 -0.14
C MET A 175 16.16 6.83 -0.78
N ASP A 176 16.50 7.15 -2.03
CA ASP A 176 17.46 6.36 -2.80
C ASP A 176 18.51 7.27 -3.42
N VAL A 177 19.77 6.88 -3.31
CA VAL A 177 20.89 7.44 -4.06
C VAL A 177 21.42 6.33 -4.96
N VAL A 178 21.38 6.54 -6.26
CA VAL A 178 21.81 5.54 -7.25
C VAL A 178 22.90 6.14 -8.12
N ALA A 179 24.06 5.48 -8.15
CA ALA A 179 25.12 5.74 -9.12
C ALA A 179 25.19 4.56 -10.09
N GLN A 180 25.15 4.83 -11.37
CA GLN A 180 25.29 3.79 -12.40
C GLN A 180 26.23 4.27 -13.51
N ALA A 181 26.95 3.32 -14.10
CA ALA A 181 27.84 3.55 -15.22
C ALA A 181 27.71 2.41 -16.23
N HIS A 182 27.58 2.79 -17.48
CA HIS A 182 27.59 1.92 -18.64
C HIS A 182 28.80 2.29 -19.48
N TYR A 183 29.70 1.33 -19.67
CA TYR A 183 30.93 1.53 -20.42
C TYR A 183 31.04 0.52 -21.55
N VAL A 184 31.34 1.01 -22.76
CA VAL A 184 31.53 0.18 -23.95
C VAL A 184 32.92 0.45 -24.52
N TYR A 185 33.67 -0.62 -24.80
CA TYR A 185 34.95 -0.55 -25.47
C TYR A 185 34.88 -1.26 -26.81
N ASP A 186 35.24 -0.51 -27.86
CA ASP A 186 35.38 -0.95 -29.26
C ASP A 186 34.13 -1.69 -29.79
N HIS A 187 32.93 -1.35 -29.26
CA HIS A 187 31.65 -2.06 -29.55
C HIS A 187 31.65 -3.56 -29.21
N ARG A 188 32.65 -4.06 -28.50
CA ARG A 188 32.85 -5.50 -28.19
C ARG A 188 32.64 -5.81 -26.75
N TYR A 189 33.17 -5.00 -25.86
CA TYR A 189 33.17 -5.24 -24.44
C TYR A 189 32.28 -4.22 -23.78
N VAL A 190 31.31 -4.71 -23.00
CA VAL A 190 30.36 -3.87 -22.27
C VAL A 190 30.52 -4.18 -20.79
N LEU A 191 30.62 -3.13 -19.98
CA LEU A 191 30.65 -3.21 -18.53
C LEU A 191 29.56 -2.30 -17.97
N ASP A 192 28.70 -2.86 -17.16
CA ASP A 192 27.68 -2.18 -16.39
C ASP A 192 28.01 -2.25 -14.91
N ALA A 193 27.92 -1.14 -14.21
CA ALA A 193 28.08 -1.12 -12.75
C ALA A 193 27.00 -0.20 -12.15
N SER A 194 26.39 -0.62 -11.07
CA SER A 194 25.51 0.25 -10.28
C SER A 194 25.70 0.04 -8.79
N LEU A 195 25.53 1.13 -8.04
CA LEU A 195 25.52 1.14 -6.60
C LEU A 195 24.30 1.92 -6.14
N SER A 196 23.42 1.28 -5.41
CA SER A 196 22.24 1.92 -4.81
C SER A 196 22.38 1.93 -3.30
N GLY A 197 22.19 3.11 -2.70
CA GLY A 197 22.01 3.28 -1.27
C GLY A 197 20.58 3.70 -1.00
N SER A 198 19.81 2.87 -0.31
CA SER A 198 18.39 3.09 -0.03
C SER A 198 18.14 3.25 1.45
N ALA A 199 17.27 4.18 1.83
CA ALA A 199 16.80 4.35 3.20
C ALA A 199 15.28 4.27 3.26
N ALA A 200 14.74 3.53 4.23
CA ALA A 200 13.32 3.36 4.47
C ALA A 200 12.94 3.80 5.90
N SER A 201 11.95 4.71 6.02
CA SER A 201 11.49 5.21 7.33
C SER A 201 10.77 4.15 8.16
N ILE A 202 10.29 3.08 7.52
CA ILE A 202 9.58 1.98 8.16
C ILE A 202 10.48 1.05 8.96
N LEU A 203 11.80 1.14 8.77
CA LEU A 203 12.81 0.41 9.52
C LEU A 203 13.22 1.19 10.77
N GLU A 204 13.68 0.46 11.78
CA GLU A 204 14.15 1.03 13.04
C GLU A 204 15.28 2.06 12.81
N PRO A 205 15.27 3.18 13.55
CA PRO A 205 16.39 4.12 13.54
C PRO A 205 17.73 3.42 13.80
N GLY A 206 18.69 3.57 12.89
CA GLY A 206 19.97 2.85 12.91
C GLY A 206 20.08 1.73 11.87
N HIS A 207 18.97 1.11 11.46
CA HIS A 207 18.94 0.05 10.46
C HIS A 207 18.26 0.46 9.13
N ARG A 208 18.02 1.77 8.95
CA ARG A 208 17.26 2.32 7.81
C ARG A 208 17.97 2.24 6.47
N TRP A 209 19.30 2.17 6.46
CA TRP A 209 20.11 2.20 5.25
C TRP A 209 20.49 0.80 4.78
N GLY A 210 20.28 0.54 3.48
CA GLY A 210 20.75 -0.62 2.76
C GLY A 210 21.62 -0.22 1.57
N ILE A 211 22.64 -1.02 1.25
CA ILE A 211 23.53 -0.82 0.10
C ILE A 211 23.39 -2.01 -0.83
N PHE A 212 23.12 -1.73 -2.11
CA PHE A 212 22.79 -2.74 -3.11
C PHE A 212 23.65 -2.54 -4.36
N PRO A 213 24.83 -3.20 -4.43
CA PRO A 213 25.70 -3.17 -5.59
C PRO A 213 25.21 -4.12 -6.69
N SER A 214 25.46 -3.77 -7.95
CA SER A 214 25.35 -4.72 -9.06
C SER A 214 26.43 -4.46 -10.11
N VAL A 215 26.85 -5.51 -10.80
CA VAL A 215 27.82 -5.48 -11.88
C VAL A 215 27.37 -6.45 -12.98
N GLY A 216 27.54 -6.02 -14.23
CA GLY A 216 27.29 -6.84 -15.40
C GLY A 216 28.41 -6.65 -16.43
N ALA A 217 28.74 -7.70 -17.15
CA ALA A 217 29.65 -7.66 -18.26
C ALA A 217 29.08 -8.40 -19.47
N ALA A 218 29.37 -7.89 -20.66
CA ALA A 218 29.00 -8.59 -21.87
C ALA A 218 30.13 -8.50 -22.90
N TRP A 219 30.29 -9.59 -23.65
CA TRP A 219 31.22 -9.69 -24.75
C TRP A 219 30.48 -10.00 -26.05
N ILE A 220 30.57 -9.06 -27.00
CA ILE A 220 29.97 -9.18 -28.32
C ILE A 220 31.01 -9.83 -29.25
N MET A 221 31.01 -11.16 -29.27
CA MET A 221 32.00 -11.97 -29.99
C MET A 221 31.86 -11.83 -31.49
N SER A 222 30.66 -11.53 -32.02
CA SER A 222 30.46 -11.29 -33.46
C SER A 222 31.21 -10.09 -34.01
N GLU A 223 31.64 -9.16 -33.17
CA GLU A 223 32.46 -8.02 -33.57
C GLU A 223 33.97 -8.30 -33.60
N GLU A 224 34.40 -9.49 -33.15
CA GLU A 224 35.80 -9.92 -33.26
C GLU A 224 36.17 -10.24 -34.71
N ALA A 225 37.32 -9.77 -35.13
CA ALA A 225 37.79 -9.94 -36.52
C ALA A 225 37.80 -11.39 -37.02
N ALA A 226 38.01 -12.34 -36.11
CA ALA A 226 38.06 -13.77 -36.41
C ALA A 226 36.66 -14.42 -36.59
N LEU A 227 35.59 -13.82 -36.04
CA LEU A 227 34.23 -14.37 -36.05
C LEU A 227 33.29 -13.53 -36.96
N LYS A 228 33.74 -12.42 -37.47
CA LYS A 228 32.97 -11.51 -38.31
C LYS A 228 32.62 -12.19 -39.63
N SER A 229 31.32 -12.41 -39.87
CA SER A 229 30.83 -13.03 -41.10
C SER A 229 29.41 -12.57 -41.42
N ASP A 230 29.04 -12.61 -42.70
CA ASP A 230 27.76 -12.09 -43.19
C ASP A 230 26.55 -12.84 -42.70
N TRP A 231 26.71 -14.09 -42.27
CA TRP A 231 25.65 -14.92 -41.76
C TRP A 231 25.43 -14.77 -40.25
N LEU A 232 26.47 -14.35 -39.49
CA LEU A 232 26.45 -14.20 -38.04
C LEU A 232 26.23 -12.73 -37.68
N ASN A 233 24.98 -12.38 -37.35
CA ASN A 233 24.61 -10.99 -37.05
C ASN A 233 24.92 -10.59 -35.62
N LEU A 234 24.73 -11.53 -34.65
CA LEU A 234 25.04 -11.30 -33.24
C LEU A 234 25.49 -12.61 -32.59
N LEU A 235 26.58 -12.55 -31.86
CA LEU A 235 27.01 -13.56 -30.92
C LEU A 235 27.47 -12.83 -29.66
N LYS A 236 26.69 -12.91 -28.58
CA LYS A 236 26.93 -12.16 -27.34
C LYS A 236 26.83 -13.08 -26.14
N LEU A 237 27.85 -13.04 -25.32
CA LEU A 237 27.84 -13.64 -23.98
C LEU A 237 27.69 -12.54 -22.95
N ARG A 238 26.84 -12.75 -21.94
CA ARG A 238 26.63 -11.81 -20.84
C ARG A 238 26.57 -12.51 -19.51
N ALA A 239 27.07 -11.84 -18.48
CA ALA A 239 26.96 -12.28 -17.11
C ALA A 239 26.71 -11.08 -16.21
N SER A 240 25.85 -11.23 -15.20
CA SER A 240 25.60 -10.18 -14.21
C SER A 240 25.37 -10.79 -12.83
N TYR A 241 25.82 -10.06 -11.83
CA TYR A 241 25.54 -10.32 -10.43
C TYR A 241 25.11 -9.04 -9.74
N GLY A 242 24.07 -9.12 -8.90
CA GLY A 242 23.61 -7.97 -8.15
C GLY A 242 22.85 -8.39 -6.90
N ILE A 243 22.83 -7.46 -5.94
CA ILE A 243 22.02 -7.55 -4.74
C ILE A 243 20.89 -6.54 -4.87
N SER A 244 19.65 -6.98 -4.70
CA SER A 244 18.50 -6.09 -4.59
C SER A 244 17.90 -6.16 -3.20
N GLY A 245 17.49 -5.00 -2.65
CA GLY A 245 16.82 -4.90 -1.37
C GLY A 245 15.34 -4.55 -1.53
N ARG A 246 14.53 -5.09 -0.64
CA ARG A 246 13.12 -4.73 -0.51
C ARG A 246 12.79 -4.44 0.95
N ALA A 247 12.07 -3.35 1.19
CA ALA A 247 11.54 -3.00 2.49
C ALA A 247 10.09 -2.52 2.31
N ASP A 248 9.20 -3.42 1.85
CA ASP A 248 7.78 -3.12 1.67
C ASP A 248 6.96 -3.75 2.79
N TYR A 249 7.22 -3.27 4.00
CA TYR A 249 6.57 -3.71 5.23
C TYR A 249 5.53 -2.70 5.69
N GLY A 250 4.76 -3.07 6.72
CA GLY A 250 3.91 -2.13 7.45
C GLY A 250 4.72 -1.04 8.16
N THR A 251 4.09 0.07 8.47
CA THR A 251 4.69 1.11 9.33
C THR A 251 4.67 0.66 10.78
N ASP A 252 5.65 1.15 11.55
CA ASP A 252 5.70 1.00 13.02
C ASP A 252 5.86 -0.45 13.54
N LEU A 253 6.29 -1.40 12.68
CA LEU A 253 6.49 -2.80 13.08
C LEU A 253 7.59 -2.97 14.13
N TYR A 254 8.51 -2.02 14.26
CA TYR A 254 9.55 -2.01 15.27
C TYR A 254 9.11 -1.45 16.63
N LEU A 255 7.83 -1.02 16.76
CA LEU A 255 7.27 -0.46 17.99
C LEU A 255 6.32 -1.45 18.66
N ASP A 256 6.39 -1.49 19.99
CA ASP A 256 5.35 -2.14 20.79
C ASP A 256 4.07 -1.31 20.74
N VAL A 257 2.97 -1.93 20.35
CA VAL A 257 1.66 -1.29 20.31
C VAL A 257 0.76 -1.88 21.38
N TYR A 258 0.21 -0.99 22.21
CA TYR A 258 -0.74 -1.32 23.25
C TYR A 258 -2.16 -0.97 22.80
N GLY A 259 -3.08 -1.88 23.00
CA GLY A 259 -4.49 -1.69 22.71
C GLY A 259 -5.37 -1.96 23.92
N THR A 260 -6.67 -1.76 23.76
CA THR A 260 -7.65 -2.06 24.79
C THR A 260 -7.67 -3.57 25.05
N GLY A 261 -7.45 -3.95 26.31
CA GLY A 261 -7.52 -5.31 26.81
C GLY A 261 -8.91 -5.69 27.32
N GLY A 262 -8.98 -6.77 28.11
CA GLY A 262 -10.18 -7.17 28.81
C GLY A 262 -10.69 -6.11 29.78
N SER A 263 -11.98 -6.13 30.05
CA SER A 263 -12.59 -5.24 31.04
C SER A 263 -12.61 -5.90 32.40
N TYR A 264 -12.31 -5.13 33.43
CA TYR A 264 -12.33 -5.55 34.83
C TYR A 264 -13.40 -4.75 35.58
N TYR A 265 -14.02 -5.41 36.53
CA TYR A 265 -15.04 -4.80 37.38
C TYR A 265 -14.48 -4.64 38.79
N PHE A 266 -14.51 -3.43 39.32
CA PHE A 266 -13.99 -3.12 40.65
C PHE A 266 -15.05 -2.44 41.50
N GLY A 267 -14.98 -2.73 42.82
CA GLY A 267 -15.76 -2.04 43.84
C GLY A 267 -17.13 -2.63 44.13
N LYS A 268 -17.79 -2.04 45.11
CA LYS A 268 -19.10 -2.47 45.61
C LYS A 268 -20.24 -2.24 44.61
N ASN A 269 -20.07 -1.20 43.73
CA ASN A 269 -20.89 -0.94 42.56
C ASN A 269 -19.98 -1.11 41.34
N PRO A 270 -19.90 -2.30 40.73
CA PRO A 270 -18.87 -2.60 39.76
C PRO A 270 -19.04 -1.74 38.49
N ALA A 271 -18.08 -0.84 38.28
CA ALA A 271 -17.90 -0.15 37.02
C ALA A 271 -16.89 -0.90 36.17
N SER A 272 -17.16 -1.07 34.88
CA SER A 272 -16.26 -1.69 33.96
C SER A 272 -15.11 -0.74 33.65
N ILE A 273 -13.88 -1.17 33.93
CA ILE A 273 -12.64 -0.46 33.56
C ILE A 273 -11.91 -1.29 32.51
N SER A 274 -11.65 -0.69 31.34
CA SER A 274 -10.90 -1.35 30.29
C SER A 274 -9.43 -1.45 30.67
N GLY A 275 -8.86 -2.66 30.59
CA GLY A 275 -7.43 -2.89 30.71
C GLY A 275 -6.68 -2.55 29.43
N MET A 276 -5.37 -2.66 29.50
CA MET A 276 -4.48 -2.56 28.34
C MET A 276 -3.82 -3.92 28.08
N LYS A 277 -3.58 -4.24 26.82
CA LYS A 277 -2.80 -5.41 26.40
C LYS A 277 -1.85 -5.01 25.26
N ILE A 278 -0.76 -5.74 25.14
CA ILE A 278 0.11 -5.64 23.95
C ILE A 278 -0.67 -6.25 22.78
N THR A 279 -0.83 -5.48 21.71
CA THR A 279 -1.47 -5.92 20.46
C THR A 279 -0.45 -6.22 19.37
N GLN A 280 0.74 -5.64 19.48
CA GLN A 280 1.87 -5.90 18.60
C GLN A 280 3.16 -5.80 19.43
N LEU A 281 4.03 -6.77 19.30
CA LEU A 281 5.40 -6.71 19.81
C LEU A 281 6.29 -6.11 18.73
N GLY A 282 7.14 -5.15 19.09
CA GLY A 282 8.09 -4.53 18.17
C GLY A 282 9.15 -5.54 17.73
N ILE A 283 9.49 -5.50 16.44
CA ILE A 283 10.58 -6.32 15.89
C ILE A 283 11.84 -5.49 15.96
N THR A 284 12.79 -5.94 16.76
CA THR A 284 14.16 -5.42 16.76
C THR A 284 14.92 -6.05 15.60
N ASP A 285 15.94 -5.39 15.08
CA ASP A 285 16.81 -5.89 14.00
C ASP A 285 16.15 -6.08 12.62
N MET A 286 15.00 -5.45 12.39
CA MET A 286 14.34 -5.47 11.10
C MET A 286 15.19 -4.75 10.05
N THR A 287 15.52 -5.45 8.95
CA THR A 287 16.34 -4.96 7.84
C THR A 287 15.65 -5.18 6.51
N TYR A 288 16.33 -4.85 5.41
CA TYR A 288 15.87 -5.16 4.07
C TYR A 288 15.91 -6.66 3.80
N GLU A 289 14.84 -7.19 3.21
CA GLU A 289 14.90 -8.47 2.47
C GLU A 289 15.89 -8.31 1.33
N LYS A 290 16.89 -9.20 1.24
CA LYS A 290 17.93 -9.16 0.21
C LYS A 290 17.76 -10.31 -0.75
N SER A 291 17.94 -10.03 -2.04
CA SER A 291 17.94 -11.02 -3.10
C SER A 291 19.26 -10.93 -3.85
N HIS A 292 20.04 -12.00 -3.80
CA HIS A 292 21.31 -12.19 -4.50
C HIS A 292 21.02 -12.85 -5.85
N LYS A 293 21.20 -12.10 -6.93
CA LYS A 293 20.80 -12.51 -8.29
C LYS A 293 22.04 -12.70 -9.16
N LEU A 294 22.20 -13.89 -9.68
CA LEU A 294 23.18 -14.22 -10.71
C LEU A 294 22.45 -14.54 -12.00
N ASN A 295 22.85 -13.94 -13.11
CA ASN A 295 22.35 -14.27 -14.43
C ASN A 295 23.52 -14.45 -15.41
N VAL A 296 23.45 -15.50 -16.24
CA VAL A 296 24.36 -15.75 -17.35
C VAL A 296 23.51 -15.98 -18.57
N GLY A 297 23.75 -15.20 -19.63
CA GLY A 297 22.95 -15.22 -20.84
C GLY A 297 23.81 -15.33 -22.10
N PHE A 298 23.23 -15.92 -23.10
CA PHE A 298 23.81 -16.12 -24.45
C PHE A 298 22.80 -15.68 -25.48
N ASP A 299 23.17 -14.73 -26.34
CA ASP A 299 22.36 -14.21 -27.43
C ASP A 299 23.02 -14.54 -28.76
N PHE A 300 22.26 -15.16 -29.67
CA PHE A 300 22.70 -15.56 -30.99
C PHE A 300 21.69 -15.13 -32.05
N ILE A 301 22.15 -14.42 -33.09
CA ILE A 301 21.32 -14.04 -34.24
C ILE A 301 22.07 -14.41 -35.51
N ALA A 302 21.43 -15.18 -36.39
CA ALA A 302 21.99 -15.61 -37.66
C ALA A 302 21.02 -15.40 -38.81
N PHE A 303 21.58 -15.12 -40.01
CA PHE A 303 20.87 -14.95 -41.28
C PHE A 303 19.77 -13.86 -41.24
N ASN A 304 19.80 -12.95 -40.29
CA ASN A 304 18.71 -12.00 -40.02
C ASN A 304 17.31 -12.64 -39.82
N LYS A 305 17.25 -13.93 -39.54
CA LYS A 305 16.01 -14.71 -39.44
C LYS A 305 15.92 -15.56 -38.16
N LEU A 306 17.02 -16.07 -37.71
CA LEU A 306 17.08 -16.94 -36.52
C LEU A 306 17.61 -16.12 -35.34
N SER A 307 16.81 -16.00 -34.29
CA SER A 307 17.20 -15.38 -33.02
C SER A 307 17.02 -16.39 -31.90
N VAL A 308 18.06 -16.64 -31.13
CA VAL A 308 18.08 -17.53 -29.97
C VAL A 308 18.65 -16.79 -28.78
N THR A 309 17.91 -16.77 -27.67
CA THR A 309 18.36 -16.25 -26.39
C THR A 309 18.21 -17.33 -25.33
N ILE A 310 19.27 -17.58 -24.58
CA ILE A 310 19.29 -18.57 -23.49
C ILE A 310 19.77 -17.86 -22.24
N ASP A 311 19.00 -17.96 -21.14
CA ASP A 311 19.33 -17.41 -19.84
C ASP A 311 19.32 -18.50 -18.77
N GLY A 312 20.40 -18.53 -17.98
CA GLY A 312 20.46 -19.25 -16.71
C GLY A 312 20.49 -18.23 -15.57
N PHE A 313 19.64 -18.40 -14.58
CA PHE A 313 19.60 -17.51 -13.43
C PHE A 313 19.57 -18.28 -12.10
N TYR A 314 20.09 -17.63 -11.07
CA TYR A 314 20.03 -18.09 -9.69
C TYR A 314 19.66 -16.91 -8.80
N ASP A 315 18.65 -17.10 -7.93
CA ASP A 315 18.17 -16.09 -6.99
C ASP A 315 18.14 -16.69 -5.59
N HIS A 316 18.93 -16.14 -4.67
CA HIS A 316 18.96 -16.52 -3.27
C HIS A 316 18.51 -15.35 -2.42
N ARG A 317 17.48 -15.58 -1.58
CA ARG A 317 16.86 -14.54 -0.75
C ARG A 317 17.14 -14.78 0.71
N THR A 318 17.48 -13.69 1.41
CA THR A 318 17.77 -13.66 2.84
C THR A 318 16.98 -12.56 3.53
N ASP A 319 16.91 -12.64 4.85
CA ASP A 319 16.25 -11.63 5.70
C ASP A 319 14.75 -11.46 5.39
N ILE A 320 14.05 -12.53 4.99
CA ILE A 320 12.62 -12.50 4.66
C ILE A 320 11.81 -12.36 5.95
N LEU A 321 10.91 -11.37 5.98
CA LEU A 321 9.99 -11.17 7.10
C LEU A 321 8.80 -12.12 6.97
N VAL A 322 8.63 -13.02 7.93
CA VAL A 322 7.59 -14.05 7.95
C VAL A 322 6.67 -13.87 9.15
N SER A 323 5.37 -14.13 8.98
CA SER A 323 4.41 -14.14 10.10
C SER A 323 4.63 -15.39 10.96
N GLY A 324 4.88 -15.16 12.26
CA GLY A 324 5.14 -16.21 13.24
C GLY A 324 3.89 -16.78 13.92
N ASP A 325 2.69 -16.57 13.37
CA ASP A 325 1.43 -16.99 14.00
C ASP A 325 1.37 -18.50 14.34
N ASN A 326 2.12 -19.32 13.61
CA ASN A 326 2.21 -20.75 13.82
C ASN A 326 3.48 -21.21 14.58
N ALA A 327 4.43 -20.30 14.82
CA ALA A 327 5.72 -20.64 15.42
C ALA A 327 5.68 -20.63 16.96
N VAL A 328 4.70 -19.93 17.55
CA VAL A 328 4.55 -19.78 19.01
C VAL A 328 3.19 -20.27 19.44
N SER A 329 3.17 -21.14 20.46
CA SER A 329 1.92 -21.64 21.03
C SER A 329 1.06 -20.49 21.54
N SER A 330 -0.25 -20.54 21.26
CA SER A 330 -1.26 -19.62 21.78
C SER A 330 -1.29 -19.49 23.32
N ILE A 331 -0.63 -20.40 24.03
CA ILE A 331 -0.45 -20.40 25.49
C ILE A 331 0.29 -19.13 25.95
N PHE A 332 1.19 -18.58 25.13
CA PHE A 332 1.91 -17.34 25.45
C PHE A 332 1.07 -16.07 25.32
N GLY A 333 -0.17 -16.18 24.82
CA GLY A 333 -1.07 -15.02 24.67
C GLY A 333 -0.64 -13.98 23.62
N LEU A 334 0.37 -14.29 22.81
CA LEU A 334 0.88 -13.44 21.74
C LEU A 334 0.26 -13.89 20.42
N THR A 335 -0.41 -12.98 19.72
CA THR A 335 -1.15 -13.27 18.47
C THR A 335 -0.47 -12.79 17.21
N CYS A 336 0.67 -12.11 17.29
CA CYS A 336 1.41 -11.62 16.12
C CYS A 336 2.90 -11.55 16.45
N LEU A 337 3.63 -12.58 16.05
CA LEU A 337 5.08 -12.58 16.03
C LEU A 337 5.53 -12.59 14.56
N LEU A 338 6.30 -11.59 14.19
CA LEU A 338 7.01 -11.56 12.93
C LEU A 338 8.48 -11.88 13.21
N TYR A 339 9.12 -12.68 12.39
CA TYR A 339 10.54 -12.96 12.48
C TYR A 339 11.16 -12.99 11.08
N THR A 340 12.46 -12.83 11.00
CA THR A 340 13.21 -12.94 9.76
C THR A 340 13.65 -14.39 9.52
N SER A 341 13.49 -14.87 8.30
CA SER A 341 13.90 -16.22 7.87
C SER A 341 14.77 -16.12 6.63
N ASP A 342 15.65 -17.09 6.48
CA ASP A 342 16.43 -17.28 5.25
C ASP A 342 15.74 -18.33 4.37
N ALA A 343 15.62 -18.08 3.06
CA ALA A 343 15.00 -19.01 2.11
C ALA A 343 15.76 -20.36 1.97
N ALA A 344 16.95 -20.47 2.57
CA ALA A 344 17.71 -21.70 2.59
C ALA A 344 17.26 -22.72 3.65
N ASP A 345 16.37 -22.30 4.59
CA ASP A 345 15.90 -23.14 5.69
C ASP A 345 14.54 -23.81 5.40
N GLU A 346 13.97 -23.61 4.21
CA GLU A 346 12.82 -24.33 3.65
C GLU A 346 13.30 -25.28 2.53
#